data_f5f444c0977199e20aaaa67829459ed5
#
_entry.id   f5f444c0977199e20aaaa67829459ed5
#
_cell.length_a   1.000
_cell.length_b   1.000
_cell.length_c   1.000
_cell.angle_alpha   90.00
_cell.angle_beta   90.00
_cell.angle_gamma   90.00
#
_symmetry.space_group_name_H-M   'P 1'
#
loop_
_entity.id
_entity.type
_entity.pdbx_description
1 polymer ?
#
loop_
_entity_poly.entity_id
_entity_poly.type
_entity_poly.pdbx_seq_one_letter_code
_entity_poly.pdbx_strand_id
1 'polypeptide(L)'
;MPETPYQLQKAAREREAAAADHLSRVHGALGLHAAVLALLLPTGSRRAVRAWRAETAATPDAAALRAHIDELSPAARLPWLDVLLLRMRGQALAARQALLESTRRVMAARGVVRPLDRLHWLLMRQRLGEASAATVHAAAQADLSRLPPGDVLAVARYTAFLSRMVPVEVDAEARPEVAAPSQADEPADEAARKLAPEAGAAPAGLAWYATVMARWERHTPIPPCEPPDTDGLVHALQELQALAWMQRPVLARDWVTAALKHSPRGRFTDASADALRLSCALLDSPLPPELERHFQAATPALPA
;
A
#
# COMPACT_ATOMS: atom_id res chain seq x y z
N MET A 1 -28.71 4.75 -28.89
CA MET A 1 -29.18 5.56 -27.75
C MET A 1 -28.05 5.62 -26.74
N PRO A 2 -27.73 6.76 -26.13
CA PRO A 2 -26.70 6.80 -25.09
C PRO A 2 -27.16 5.97 -23.86
N GLU A 3 -26.26 5.19 -23.33
CA GLU A 3 -26.51 4.43 -22.12
C GLU A 3 -26.77 5.37 -20.93
N THR A 4 -27.72 5.02 -20.09
CA THR A 4 -28.01 5.82 -18.90
C THR A 4 -26.90 5.62 -17.84
N PRO A 5 -26.64 6.61 -16.94
CA PRO A 5 -25.67 6.45 -15.86
C PRO A 5 -25.90 5.19 -15.01
N TYR A 6 -27.14 4.79 -14.83
CA TYR A 6 -27.51 3.56 -14.12
C TYR A 6 -27.05 2.29 -14.86
N GLN A 7 -27.23 2.26 -16.20
CA GLN A 7 -26.78 1.11 -17.01
C GLN A 7 -25.26 0.96 -17.00
N LEU A 8 -24.52 2.09 -17.08
CA LEU A 8 -23.07 2.10 -16.98
C LEU A 8 -22.58 1.59 -15.62
N GLN A 9 -23.22 2.04 -14.53
CA GLN A 9 -22.87 1.59 -13.17
C GLN A 9 -23.19 0.10 -12.97
N LYS A 10 -24.31 -0.38 -13.50
CA LYS A 10 -24.68 -1.79 -13.44
C LYS A 10 -23.65 -2.65 -14.20
N ALA A 11 -23.32 -2.26 -15.43
CA ALA A 11 -22.32 -2.95 -16.24
C ALA A 11 -20.93 -2.97 -15.59
N ALA A 12 -20.52 -1.89 -14.92
CA ALA A 12 -19.26 -1.85 -14.19
C ALA A 12 -19.25 -2.85 -13.02
N ARG A 13 -20.33 -2.92 -12.24
CA ARG A 13 -20.47 -3.90 -11.14
C ARG A 13 -20.47 -5.34 -11.65
N GLU A 14 -21.12 -5.63 -12.77
CA GLU A 14 -21.13 -6.96 -13.38
C GLU A 14 -19.73 -7.38 -13.85
N ARG A 15 -18.95 -6.45 -14.44
CA ARG A 15 -17.56 -6.70 -14.83
C ARG A 15 -16.66 -6.93 -13.61
N GLU A 16 -16.81 -6.12 -12.57
CA GLU A 16 -16.06 -6.30 -11.32
C GLU A 16 -16.40 -7.65 -10.66
N ALA A 17 -17.67 -8.07 -10.65
CA ALA A 17 -18.07 -9.36 -10.13
C ALA A 17 -17.49 -10.53 -10.94
N ALA A 18 -17.46 -10.41 -12.27
CA ALA A 18 -16.83 -11.40 -13.15
C ALA A 18 -15.30 -11.49 -12.92
N ALA A 19 -14.65 -10.34 -12.70
CA ALA A 19 -13.23 -10.26 -12.36
C ALA A 19 -12.95 -10.93 -11.01
N ALA A 20 -13.77 -10.66 -10.01
CA ALA A 20 -13.69 -11.28 -8.68
C ALA A 20 -13.86 -12.79 -8.74
N ASP A 21 -14.85 -13.30 -9.51
CA ASP A 21 -15.07 -14.72 -9.72
C ASP A 21 -13.86 -15.37 -10.44
N HIS A 22 -13.28 -14.70 -11.43
CA HIS A 22 -12.07 -15.19 -12.09
C HIS A 22 -10.89 -15.28 -11.10
N LEU A 23 -10.64 -14.23 -10.30
CA LEU A 23 -9.56 -14.21 -9.31
C LEU A 23 -9.76 -15.24 -8.21
N SER A 24 -11.01 -15.57 -7.85
CA SER A 24 -11.31 -16.61 -6.88
C SER A 24 -10.78 -17.98 -7.29
N ARG A 25 -10.70 -18.24 -8.60
CA ARG A 25 -10.22 -19.48 -9.21
C ARG A 25 -8.72 -19.51 -9.52
N VAL A 26 -8.02 -18.38 -9.34
CA VAL A 26 -6.57 -18.33 -9.55
C VAL A 26 -5.86 -19.17 -8.50
N HIS A 27 -5.13 -20.18 -8.96
CA HIS A 27 -4.34 -21.10 -8.13
C HIS A 27 -3.02 -21.46 -8.81
N GLY A 28 -2.17 -22.18 -8.12
CA GLY A 28 -0.84 -22.54 -8.62
C GLY A 28 0.14 -21.35 -8.62
N ALA A 29 1.43 -21.67 -8.53
CA ALA A 29 2.48 -20.69 -8.35
C ALA A 29 2.52 -19.63 -9.47
N LEU A 30 2.42 -20.05 -10.74
CA LEU A 30 2.51 -19.15 -11.90
C LEU A 30 1.30 -18.20 -11.99
N GLY A 31 0.07 -18.73 -11.81
CA GLY A 31 -1.14 -17.91 -11.84
C GLY A 31 -1.15 -16.87 -10.71
N LEU A 32 -0.82 -17.30 -9.48
CA LEU A 32 -0.71 -16.40 -8.32
C LEU A 32 0.36 -15.34 -8.53
N HIS A 33 1.53 -15.73 -9.08
CA HIS A 33 2.62 -14.82 -9.42
C HIS A 33 2.15 -13.72 -10.37
N ALA A 34 1.51 -14.12 -11.50
CA ALA A 34 1.03 -13.17 -12.50
C ALA A 34 -0.04 -12.23 -11.93
N ALA A 35 -0.99 -12.76 -11.13
CA ALA A 35 -2.07 -11.98 -10.54
C ALA A 35 -1.55 -10.97 -9.50
N VAL A 36 -0.66 -11.39 -8.59
CA VAL A 36 -0.07 -10.48 -7.58
C VAL A 36 0.69 -9.35 -8.26
N LEU A 37 1.54 -9.65 -9.24
CA LEU A 37 2.26 -8.62 -9.98
C LEU A 37 1.31 -7.66 -10.73
N ALA A 38 0.21 -8.17 -11.32
CA ALA A 38 -0.75 -7.34 -12.04
C ALA A 38 -1.51 -6.37 -11.11
N LEU A 39 -1.85 -6.81 -9.88
CA LEU A 39 -2.47 -5.93 -8.87
C LEU A 39 -1.57 -4.77 -8.45
N LEU A 40 -0.25 -4.96 -8.47
CA LEU A 40 0.73 -3.92 -8.13
C LEU A 40 1.02 -2.97 -9.28
N LEU A 41 0.51 -3.23 -10.49
CA LEU A 41 0.76 -2.33 -11.63
C LEU A 41 0.01 -1.01 -11.47
N PRO A 42 0.68 0.12 -11.67
CA PRO A 42 -0.01 1.39 -11.76
C PRO A 42 -0.80 1.48 -13.06
N THR A 43 -1.90 2.18 -13.01
CA THR A 43 -2.67 2.51 -14.21
C THR A 43 -1.79 3.34 -15.18
N GLY A 44 -1.84 3.01 -16.46
CA GLY A 44 -1.21 3.80 -17.55
C GLY A 44 0.29 3.58 -17.76
N SER A 45 1.04 2.91 -16.89
CA SER A 45 2.49 2.72 -17.06
C SER A 45 2.84 1.65 -18.08
N ARG A 46 3.18 2.08 -19.31
CA ARG A 46 3.62 1.15 -20.38
C ARG A 46 4.91 0.39 -20.01
N ARG A 47 5.83 1.02 -19.28
CA ARG A 47 7.10 0.40 -18.83
C ARG A 47 6.83 -0.72 -17.83
N ALA A 48 6.01 -0.49 -16.81
CA ALA A 48 5.63 -1.49 -15.84
C ALA A 48 4.89 -2.68 -16.49
N VAL A 49 3.99 -2.40 -17.43
CA VAL A 49 3.27 -3.45 -18.20
C VAL A 49 4.24 -4.29 -19.04
N ARG A 50 5.25 -3.68 -19.66
CA ARG A 50 6.25 -4.42 -20.43
C ARG A 50 7.08 -5.33 -19.51
N ALA A 51 7.52 -4.82 -18.35
CA ALA A 51 8.23 -5.62 -17.37
C ALA A 51 7.36 -6.78 -16.85
N TRP A 52 6.11 -6.50 -16.50
CA TRP A 52 5.16 -7.51 -16.08
C TRP A 52 4.98 -8.64 -17.13
N ARG A 53 4.84 -8.28 -18.41
CA ARG A 53 4.75 -9.27 -19.51
C ARG A 53 5.99 -10.17 -19.60
N ALA A 54 7.18 -9.60 -19.40
CA ALA A 54 8.42 -10.36 -19.39
C ALA A 54 8.46 -11.36 -18.21
N GLU A 55 8.05 -10.91 -17.01
CA GLU A 55 8.03 -11.75 -15.81
C GLU A 55 6.94 -12.84 -15.84
N THR A 56 5.90 -12.64 -16.62
CA THR A 56 4.75 -13.59 -16.72
C THR A 56 4.70 -14.35 -18.04
N ALA A 57 5.77 -14.32 -18.84
CA ALA A 57 5.80 -14.95 -20.17
C ALA A 57 5.50 -16.46 -20.13
N ALA A 58 5.83 -17.14 -19.04
CA ALA A 58 5.55 -18.57 -18.85
C ALA A 58 4.14 -18.86 -18.30
N THR A 59 3.35 -17.83 -17.99
CA THR A 59 2.01 -17.99 -17.41
C THR A 59 0.97 -18.06 -18.53
N PRO A 60 0.26 -19.18 -18.69
CA PRO A 60 -0.87 -19.24 -19.62
C PRO A 60 -1.91 -18.16 -19.27
N ASP A 61 -2.50 -17.57 -20.32
CA ASP A 61 -3.60 -16.60 -20.20
C ASP A 61 -3.31 -15.36 -19.31
N ALA A 62 -2.03 -15.04 -19.07
CA ALA A 62 -1.64 -13.89 -18.26
C ALA A 62 -2.31 -12.59 -18.74
N ALA A 63 -2.46 -12.39 -20.05
CA ALA A 63 -3.11 -11.20 -20.61
C ALA A 63 -4.60 -11.12 -20.26
N ALA A 64 -5.32 -12.23 -20.29
CA ALA A 64 -6.72 -12.31 -19.88
C ALA A 64 -6.87 -12.06 -18.37
N LEU A 65 -6.00 -12.67 -17.56
CA LEU A 65 -5.94 -12.44 -16.13
C LEU A 65 -5.76 -10.96 -15.81
N ARG A 66 -4.86 -10.28 -16.50
CA ARG A 66 -4.66 -8.85 -16.31
C ARG A 66 -5.88 -8.02 -16.71
N ALA A 67 -6.52 -8.37 -17.83
CA ALA A 67 -7.75 -7.66 -18.26
C ALA A 67 -8.83 -7.72 -17.17
N HIS A 68 -9.01 -8.86 -16.51
CA HIS A 68 -9.91 -8.98 -15.36
C HIS A 68 -9.47 -8.10 -14.18
N ILE A 69 -8.18 -8.04 -13.88
CA ILE A 69 -7.67 -7.19 -12.78
C ILE A 69 -7.87 -5.70 -13.08
N ASP A 70 -7.79 -5.29 -14.34
CA ASP A 70 -8.01 -3.90 -14.75
C ASP A 70 -9.51 -3.48 -14.59
N GLU A 71 -10.45 -4.45 -14.53
CA GLU A 71 -11.87 -4.20 -14.24
C GLU A 71 -12.21 -4.07 -12.74
N LEU A 72 -11.27 -4.37 -11.85
CA LEU A 72 -11.45 -4.17 -10.40
C LEU A 72 -11.46 -2.67 -10.07
N SER A 73 -12.37 -2.29 -9.17
CA SER A 73 -12.32 -0.96 -8.55
C SER A 73 -11.01 -0.78 -7.77
N PRO A 74 -10.51 0.46 -7.62
CA PRO A 74 -9.32 0.72 -6.81
C PRO A 74 -9.44 0.13 -5.39
N ALA A 75 -10.59 0.28 -4.74
CA ALA A 75 -10.84 -0.26 -3.41
C ALA A 75 -10.81 -1.79 -3.33
N ALA A 76 -11.03 -2.52 -4.45
CA ALA A 76 -11.00 -3.98 -4.49
C ALA A 76 -9.57 -4.54 -4.60
N ARG A 77 -8.62 -3.77 -5.11
CA ARG A 77 -7.28 -4.26 -5.44
C ARG A 77 -6.49 -4.77 -4.24
N LEU A 78 -6.47 -4.00 -3.13
CA LEU A 78 -5.78 -4.42 -1.92
C LEU A 78 -6.41 -5.63 -1.22
N PRO A 79 -7.74 -5.70 -1.02
CA PRO A 79 -8.37 -6.92 -0.52
C PRO A 79 -8.01 -8.17 -1.33
N TRP A 80 -7.99 -8.07 -2.66
CA TRP A 80 -7.56 -9.18 -3.52
C TRP A 80 -6.08 -9.48 -3.38
N LEU A 81 -5.23 -8.47 -3.25
CA LEU A 81 -3.80 -8.67 -2.99
C LEU A 81 -3.59 -9.49 -1.70
N ASP A 82 -4.28 -9.15 -0.61
CA ASP A 82 -4.22 -9.89 0.66
C ASP A 82 -4.59 -11.38 0.47
N VAL A 83 -5.69 -11.66 -0.24
CA VAL A 83 -6.14 -13.04 -0.52
C VAL A 83 -5.11 -13.82 -1.34
N LEU A 84 -4.59 -13.19 -2.40
CA LEU A 84 -3.61 -13.88 -3.27
C LEU A 84 -2.25 -14.07 -2.57
N LEU A 85 -1.82 -13.14 -1.73
CA LEU A 85 -0.61 -13.29 -0.91
C LEU A 85 -0.77 -14.43 0.10
N LEU A 86 -1.96 -14.57 0.72
CA LEU A 86 -2.24 -15.69 1.61
C LEU A 86 -2.13 -17.03 0.88
N ARG A 87 -2.71 -17.14 -0.33
CA ARG A 87 -2.57 -18.35 -1.16
C ARG A 87 -1.12 -18.59 -1.59
N MET A 88 -0.40 -17.52 -1.95
CA MET A 88 1.01 -17.61 -2.35
C MET A 88 1.91 -18.07 -1.20
N ARG A 89 1.57 -17.72 0.05
CA ARG A 89 2.28 -18.20 1.24
C ARG A 89 2.26 -19.72 1.36
N GLY A 90 1.24 -20.38 0.86
CA GLY A 90 1.14 -21.85 0.79
C GLY A 90 1.99 -22.49 -0.30
N GLN A 91 2.64 -21.73 -1.18
CA GLN A 91 3.51 -22.23 -2.22
C GLN A 91 4.93 -22.47 -1.72
N ALA A 92 5.71 -23.24 -2.51
CA ALA A 92 7.12 -23.52 -2.22
C ALA A 92 7.93 -22.22 -2.01
N LEU A 93 8.93 -22.25 -1.15
CA LEU A 93 9.80 -21.11 -0.84
C LEU A 93 10.40 -20.49 -2.10
N ALA A 94 10.89 -21.32 -3.02
CA ALA A 94 11.47 -20.86 -4.29
C ALA A 94 10.47 -20.01 -5.13
N ALA A 95 9.18 -20.41 -5.17
CA ALA A 95 8.15 -19.65 -5.87
C ALA A 95 7.87 -18.30 -5.18
N ARG A 96 7.88 -18.25 -3.86
CA ARG A 96 7.73 -17.02 -3.07
C ARG A 96 8.90 -16.07 -3.29
N GLN A 97 10.13 -16.58 -3.29
CA GLN A 97 11.33 -15.80 -3.56
C GLN A 97 11.35 -15.26 -5.00
N ALA A 98 10.99 -16.11 -5.99
CA ALA A 98 10.86 -15.67 -7.38
C ALA A 98 9.85 -14.52 -7.53
N LEU A 99 8.70 -14.58 -6.84
CA LEU A 99 7.73 -13.47 -6.86
C LEU A 99 8.31 -12.19 -6.25
N LEU A 100 9.04 -12.27 -5.14
CA LEU A 100 9.69 -11.10 -4.54
C LEU A 100 10.72 -10.47 -5.49
N GLU A 101 11.52 -11.27 -6.18
CA GLU A 101 12.50 -10.77 -7.16
C GLU A 101 11.81 -10.13 -8.37
N SER A 102 10.78 -10.77 -8.91
CA SER A 102 9.98 -10.21 -10.02
C SER A 102 9.30 -8.91 -9.63
N THR A 103 8.80 -8.81 -8.40
CA THR A 103 8.23 -7.56 -7.87
C THR A 103 9.25 -6.43 -7.88
N ARG A 104 10.50 -6.69 -7.45
CA ARG A 104 11.57 -5.68 -7.50
C ARG A 104 11.82 -5.22 -8.93
N ARG A 105 11.92 -6.16 -9.90
CA ARG A 105 12.17 -5.82 -11.31
C ARG A 105 11.04 -4.99 -11.90
N VAL A 106 9.78 -5.37 -11.65
CA VAL A 106 8.61 -4.62 -12.12
C VAL A 106 8.53 -3.23 -11.48
N MET A 107 8.81 -3.10 -10.19
CA MET A 107 8.87 -1.80 -9.51
C MET A 107 10.02 -0.93 -10.05
N ALA A 108 11.21 -1.49 -10.23
CA ALA A 108 12.37 -0.78 -10.77
C ALA A 108 12.13 -0.29 -12.21
N ALA A 109 11.39 -1.03 -13.02
CA ALA A 109 11.08 -0.65 -14.40
C ALA A 109 10.26 0.65 -14.52
N ARG A 110 9.67 1.13 -13.44
CA ARG A 110 8.95 2.43 -13.40
C ARG A 110 9.88 3.62 -13.38
N GLY A 111 11.12 3.45 -12.93
CA GLY A 111 12.11 4.50 -12.74
C GLY A 111 12.00 5.21 -11.38
N VAL A 112 10.82 5.57 -10.91
CA VAL A 112 10.60 6.22 -9.60
C VAL A 112 9.81 5.28 -8.70
N VAL A 113 10.33 5.02 -7.51
CA VAL A 113 9.64 4.24 -6.46
C VAL A 113 8.77 5.20 -5.65
N ARG A 114 7.46 4.99 -5.67
CA ARG A 114 6.50 5.80 -4.88
C ARG A 114 6.49 5.34 -3.42
N PRO A 115 6.10 6.20 -2.47
CA PRO A 115 5.97 5.80 -1.07
C PRO A 115 5.05 4.58 -0.88
N LEU A 116 3.94 4.51 -1.61
CA LEU A 116 3.01 3.38 -1.57
C LEU A 116 3.65 2.07 -2.06
N ASP A 117 4.54 2.12 -3.07
CA ASP A 117 5.28 0.94 -3.56
C ASP A 117 6.19 0.35 -2.47
N ARG A 118 6.74 1.21 -1.59
CA ARG A 118 7.53 0.75 -0.42
C ARG A 118 6.68 -0.01 0.58
N LEU A 119 5.45 0.45 0.87
CA LEU A 119 4.54 -0.28 1.75
C LEU A 119 4.14 -1.63 1.16
N HIS A 120 3.80 -1.68 -0.14
CA HIS A 120 3.54 -2.94 -0.83
C HIS A 120 4.73 -3.90 -0.73
N TRP A 121 5.94 -3.40 -0.99
CA TRP A 121 7.15 -4.19 -0.89
C TRP A 121 7.38 -4.75 0.52
N LEU A 122 7.21 -3.92 1.55
CA LEU A 122 7.37 -4.33 2.94
C LEU A 122 6.34 -5.40 3.32
N LEU A 123 5.06 -5.22 2.92
CA LEU A 123 4.02 -6.21 3.15
C LEU A 123 4.32 -7.54 2.46
N MET A 124 4.73 -7.51 1.18
CA MET A 124 5.07 -8.72 0.45
C MET A 124 6.26 -9.44 1.09
N ARG A 125 7.31 -8.71 1.48
CA ARG A 125 8.46 -9.25 2.18
C ARG A 125 8.07 -9.89 3.51
N GLN A 126 7.18 -9.27 4.28
CA GLN A 126 6.67 -9.80 5.55
C GLN A 126 5.84 -11.08 5.33
N ARG A 127 4.96 -11.09 4.32
CA ARG A 127 4.03 -12.22 4.08
C ARG A 127 4.69 -13.41 3.40
N LEU A 128 5.66 -13.18 2.51
CA LEU A 128 6.25 -14.20 1.65
C LEU A 128 7.69 -14.56 2.03
N GLY A 129 8.37 -13.71 2.80
CA GLY A 129 9.72 -13.96 3.30
C GLY A 129 9.77 -15.17 4.24
N GLU A 130 10.96 -15.56 4.61
CA GLU A 130 11.17 -16.51 5.70
C GLU A 130 10.63 -15.89 6.98
N ALA A 131 9.86 -16.69 7.75
CA ALA A 131 9.33 -16.24 9.02
C ALA A 131 10.50 -15.81 9.92
N SER A 132 10.67 -14.50 10.09
CA SER A 132 11.52 -14.00 11.15
C SER A 132 10.88 -14.43 12.47
N ALA A 133 11.66 -15.03 13.36
CA ALA A 133 11.18 -15.37 14.69
C ALA A 133 10.56 -14.10 15.30
N ALA A 134 9.28 -14.16 15.59
CA ALA A 134 8.59 -13.03 16.20
C ALA A 134 9.31 -12.73 17.52
N THR A 135 9.90 -11.56 17.63
CA THR A 135 10.45 -11.08 18.89
C THR A 135 9.26 -10.88 19.82
N VAL A 136 9.11 -11.81 20.77
CA VAL A 136 8.07 -11.70 21.80
C VAL A 136 8.48 -10.53 22.69
N HIS A 137 7.74 -9.43 22.58
CA HIS A 137 8.02 -8.25 23.39
C HIS A 137 7.37 -8.38 24.76
N ALA A 138 8.10 -7.91 25.73
CA ALA A 138 7.79 -7.92 27.15
C ALA A 138 6.44 -7.29 27.47
N ALA A 139 5.94 -7.67 28.64
CA ALA A 139 4.65 -7.35 29.21
C ALA A 139 4.05 -6.00 28.82
N ALA A 140 2.79 -6.05 28.41
CA ALA A 140 1.98 -4.88 28.18
C ALA A 140 2.10 -3.88 29.34
N GLN A 141 2.57 -2.66 29.04
CA GLN A 141 2.45 -1.58 30.01
C GLN A 141 0.97 -1.35 30.29
N ALA A 142 0.63 -1.16 31.54
CA ALA A 142 -0.76 -0.98 31.98
C ALA A 142 -1.45 0.26 31.34
N ASP A 143 -0.68 1.24 30.89
CA ASP A 143 -1.17 2.46 30.26
C ASP A 143 -0.92 2.45 28.74
N LEU A 144 -1.97 2.12 27.96
CA LEU A 144 -1.94 2.11 26.51
C LEU A 144 -1.77 3.51 25.88
N SER A 145 -1.90 4.57 26.67
CA SER A 145 -1.75 5.95 26.22
C SER A 145 -0.33 6.47 26.39
N ARG A 146 0.56 5.70 26.98
CA ARG A 146 1.96 6.07 27.21
C ARG A 146 2.89 5.16 26.42
N LEU A 147 3.75 5.80 25.65
CA LEU A 147 4.86 5.14 24.98
C LEU A 147 6.19 5.62 25.58
N PRO A 148 7.18 4.74 25.70
CA PRO A 148 8.56 5.14 25.97
C PRO A 148 9.05 6.14 24.91
N PRO A 149 9.99 7.05 25.22
CA PRO A 149 10.49 8.05 24.27
C PRO A 149 11.03 7.45 22.96
N GLY A 150 11.66 6.28 22.99
CA GLY A 150 12.12 5.56 21.80
C GLY A 150 10.97 5.14 20.90
N ASP A 151 9.88 4.60 21.47
CA ASP A 151 8.70 4.18 20.74
C ASP A 151 7.96 5.38 20.15
N VAL A 152 7.92 6.54 20.86
CA VAL A 152 7.39 7.80 20.33
C VAL A 152 8.16 8.24 19.10
N LEU A 153 9.49 8.09 19.09
CA LEU A 153 10.32 8.41 17.94
C LEU A 153 10.03 7.49 16.75
N ALA A 154 9.82 6.21 16.98
CA ALA A 154 9.42 5.25 15.95
C ALA A 154 8.05 5.60 15.35
N VAL A 155 7.06 5.91 16.19
CA VAL A 155 5.75 6.41 15.76
C VAL A 155 5.91 7.68 14.92
N ALA A 156 6.74 8.63 15.36
CA ALA A 156 6.98 9.87 14.63
C ALA A 156 7.57 9.63 13.25
N ARG A 157 8.63 8.81 13.13
CA ARG A 157 9.29 8.50 11.86
C ARG A 157 8.34 7.81 10.88
N TYR A 158 7.61 6.80 11.35
CA TYR A 158 6.68 6.09 10.48
C TYR A 158 5.48 6.97 10.09
N THR A 159 4.95 7.78 11.01
CA THR A 159 3.89 8.75 10.73
C THR A 159 4.37 9.83 9.76
N ALA A 160 5.60 10.33 9.89
CA ALA A 160 6.21 11.25 8.93
C ALA A 160 6.36 10.63 7.53
N PHE A 161 6.64 9.35 7.44
CA PHE A 161 6.61 8.66 6.14
C PHE A 161 5.19 8.61 5.55
N LEU A 162 4.17 8.28 6.36
CA LEU A 162 2.78 8.23 5.92
C LEU A 162 2.22 9.60 5.54
N SER A 163 2.68 10.70 6.15
CA SER A 163 2.20 12.06 5.86
C SER A 163 2.41 12.52 4.41
N ARG A 164 3.21 11.78 3.65
CA ARG A 164 3.39 11.96 2.19
C ARG A 164 2.23 11.40 1.36
N MET A 165 1.36 10.60 1.99
CA MET A 165 0.24 9.90 1.34
C MET A 165 -1.08 10.13 2.05
N VAL A 166 -1.08 10.69 3.28
CA VAL A 166 -2.25 10.82 4.15
C VAL A 166 -2.25 12.22 4.80
N PRO A 167 -3.34 12.99 4.67
CA PRO A 167 -4.34 12.91 3.60
C PRO A 167 -3.78 13.41 2.28
N VAL A 168 -4.34 12.95 1.14
CA VAL A 168 -3.99 13.48 -0.18
C VAL A 168 -4.89 14.67 -0.48
N GLU A 169 -4.34 15.78 -0.94
CA GLU A 169 -5.13 16.90 -1.46
C GLU A 169 -5.77 16.49 -2.80
N VAL A 170 -7.06 16.79 -2.95
CA VAL A 170 -7.85 16.40 -4.14
C VAL A 170 -7.26 16.96 -5.43
N ASP A 171 -6.58 18.11 -5.35
CA ASP A 171 -5.95 18.76 -6.51
C ASP A 171 -4.69 18.04 -7.01
N ALA A 172 -4.07 17.19 -6.19
CA ALA A 172 -2.90 16.40 -6.60
C ALA A 172 -3.30 15.20 -7.48
N GLU A 173 -4.52 14.67 -7.31
CA GLU A 173 -5.07 13.60 -8.17
C GLU A 173 -5.56 14.15 -9.53
N ALA A 174 -5.94 15.43 -9.58
CA ALA A 174 -6.45 16.11 -10.78
C ALA A 174 -5.35 16.66 -11.71
N ARG A 175 -4.07 16.58 -11.33
CA ARG A 175 -3.00 16.83 -12.27
C ARG A 175 -2.83 15.60 -13.15
N PRO A 176 -3.34 15.64 -14.41
CA PRO A 176 -2.92 14.63 -15.38
C PRO A 176 -1.39 14.72 -15.41
N GLU A 177 -0.74 13.59 -15.28
CA GLU A 177 0.68 13.47 -15.57
C GLU A 177 0.88 14.13 -16.94
N VAL A 178 1.36 15.36 -16.93
CA VAL A 178 1.64 16.10 -18.16
C VAL A 178 2.56 15.17 -18.91
N ALA A 179 2.06 14.62 -20.00
CA ALA A 179 2.81 13.75 -20.87
C ALA A 179 4.10 14.50 -21.18
N ALA A 180 5.19 14.03 -20.60
CA ALA A 180 6.48 14.59 -20.90
C ALA A 180 6.62 14.56 -22.43
N PRO A 181 6.99 15.66 -23.08
CA PRO A 181 7.13 15.68 -24.53
C PRO A 181 8.04 14.51 -24.91
N SER A 182 7.59 13.76 -25.90
CA SER A 182 8.35 12.68 -26.51
C SER A 182 9.64 13.29 -27.06
N GLN A 183 10.70 13.29 -26.28
CA GLN A 183 12.04 13.57 -26.75
C GLN A 183 12.73 12.23 -26.96
N ALA A 184 13.00 12.02 -28.24
CA ALA A 184 13.92 10.99 -28.70
C ALA A 184 15.30 11.20 -28.05
N ASP A 185 15.93 10.07 -27.72
CA ASP A 185 17.36 9.86 -27.59
C ASP A 185 18.23 10.98 -27.00
N GLU A 186 18.44 10.95 -25.66
CA GLU A 186 19.73 11.36 -25.11
C GLU A 186 20.12 10.49 -23.89
N PRO A 187 21.28 9.82 -23.91
CA PRO A 187 21.67 8.87 -22.85
C PRO A 187 22.46 9.50 -21.69
N ALA A 188 22.38 10.79 -21.42
CA ALA A 188 23.33 11.46 -20.51
C ALA A 188 22.78 11.87 -19.13
N ASP A 189 21.50 11.63 -18.77
CA ASP A 189 20.94 12.21 -17.54
C ASP A 189 20.29 11.21 -16.56
N GLU A 190 20.65 9.93 -16.68
CA GLU A 190 20.08 8.89 -15.81
C GLU A 190 20.64 8.93 -14.37
N ALA A 191 21.84 9.47 -14.18
CA ALA A 191 22.47 9.61 -12.87
C ALA A 191 21.87 10.79 -12.05
N ALA A 192 21.45 11.86 -12.72
CA ALA A 192 20.87 13.05 -12.07
C ALA A 192 19.41 12.82 -11.63
N ARG A 193 18.65 11.95 -12.33
CA ARG A 193 17.27 11.58 -11.94
C ARG A 193 17.18 10.68 -10.72
N LYS A 194 18.24 9.98 -10.34
CA LYS A 194 18.31 9.14 -9.13
C LYS A 194 18.38 9.92 -7.83
N LEU A 195 18.63 11.23 -7.89
CA LEU A 195 18.83 12.10 -6.74
C LEU A 195 17.80 13.23 -6.59
N ALA A 196 16.67 13.17 -7.30
CA ALA A 196 15.58 14.11 -7.02
C ALA A 196 15.14 13.90 -5.55
N PRO A 197 15.20 14.92 -4.68
CA PRO A 197 14.75 14.77 -3.31
C PRO A 197 13.29 14.34 -3.33
N GLU A 198 13.00 13.27 -2.62
CA GLU A 198 11.60 12.79 -2.48
C GLU A 198 10.77 13.96 -1.96
N ALA A 199 9.68 14.31 -2.64
CA ALA A 199 8.83 15.42 -2.23
C ALA A 199 8.43 15.28 -0.76
N GLY A 200 8.62 16.32 0.02
CA GLY A 200 8.18 16.40 1.42
C GLY A 200 6.66 16.23 1.56
N ALA A 201 6.17 16.15 2.79
CA ALA A 201 4.74 16.11 3.04
C ALA A 201 4.06 17.41 2.58
N ALA A 202 2.89 17.29 1.97
CA ALA A 202 2.02 18.42 1.67
C ALA A 202 1.52 19.10 2.98
N PRO A 203 1.06 20.36 2.96
CA PRO A 203 0.56 21.05 4.15
C PRO A 203 -0.48 20.26 4.95
N ALA A 204 -1.40 19.59 4.26
CA ALA A 204 -2.40 18.72 4.89
C ALA A 204 -1.76 17.50 5.59
N GLY A 205 -0.71 16.93 5.01
CA GLY A 205 0.06 15.84 5.62
C GLY A 205 0.81 16.28 6.86
N LEU A 206 1.36 17.50 6.89
CA LEU A 206 1.99 18.08 8.08
C LEU A 206 0.98 18.31 9.20
N ALA A 207 -0.21 18.84 8.88
CA ALA A 207 -1.29 19.04 9.84
C ALA A 207 -1.81 17.71 10.41
N TRP A 208 -1.92 16.69 9.56
CA TRP A 208 -2.26 15.33 9.98
C TRP A 208 -1.21 14.75 10.93
N TYR A 209 0.07 14.84 10.56
CA TYR A 209 1.20 14.41 11.39
C TYR A 209 1.13 15.05 12.79
N ALA A 210 1.00 16.38 12.85
CA ALA A 210 0.89 17.10 14.11
C ALA A 210 -0.30 16.63 14.97
N THR A 211 -1.46 16.34 14.32
CA THR A 211 -2.65 15.83 15.01
C THR A 211 -2.41 14.43 15.62
N VAL A 212 -1.75 13.54 14.89
CA VAL A 212 -1.41 12.21 15.39
C VAL A 212 -0.41 12.32 16.55
N MET A 213 0.64 13.10 16.36
CA MET A 213 1.73 13.20 17.35
C MET A 213 1.30 13.89 18.64
N ALA A 214 0.38 14.87 18.59
CA ALA A 214 -0.15 15.56 19.78
C ALA A 214 -0.75 14.60 20.82
N ARG A 215 -1.18 13.41 20.43
CA ARG A 215 -1.68 12.38 21.36
C ARG A 215 -0.57 11.71 22.14
N TRP A 216 0.61 11.54 21.54
CA TRP A 216 1.73 10.78 22.10
C TRP A 216 2.78 11.67 22.79
N GLU A 217 2.59 13.00 22.71
CA GLU A 217 3.57 14.02 23.11
C GLU A 217 3.62 14.31 24.61
N ARG A 218 2.73 13.78 25.41
CA ARG A 218 2.45 14.26 26.79
C ARG A 218 3.66 14.53 27.68
N HIS A 219 4.85 14.04 27.31
CA HIS A 219 6.09 14.20 28.09
C HIS A 219 7.34 14.38 27.24
N THR A 220 7.22 14.49 25.93
CA THR A 220 8.36 14.57 25.00
C THR A 220 8.02 15.55 23.89
N PRO A 221 8.92 16.48 23.50
CA PRO A 221 8.65 17.40 22.39
C PRO A 221 8.38 16.59 21.11
N ILE A 222 7.40 17.06 20.30
CA ILE A 222 7.08 16.42 19.01
C ILE A 222 8.32 16.45 18.13
N PRO A 223 8.82 15.30 17.64
CA PRO A 223 9.88 15.29 16.66
C PRO A 223 9.43 16.00 15.38
N PRO A 224 10.35 16.60 14.60
CA PRO A 224 10.01 17.19 13.31
C PRO A 224 9.45 16.12 12.34
N CYS A 225 8.55 16.56 11.44
CA CYS A 225 7.98 15.69 10.40
C CYS A 225 9.01 15.47 9.28
N GLU A 226 9.98 14.63 9.53
CA GLU A 226 11.04 14.27 8.60
C GLU A 226 10.85 12.81 8.17
N PRO A 227 10.40 12.57 6.91
CA PRO A 227 10.26 11.20 6.41
C PRO A 227 11.62 10.48 6.43
N PRO A 228 11.68 9.27 7.01
CA PRO A 228 12.91 8.50 7.06
C PRO A 228 13.33 8.03 5.65
N ASP A 229 14.59 7.75 5.46
CA ASP A 229 15.09 7.00 4.32
C ASP A 229 14.60 5.53 4.33
N THR A 230 15.07 4.72 3.40
CA THR A 230 14.60 3.34 3.27
C THR A 230 14.94 2.48 4.50
N ASP A 231 16.14 2.62 5.03
CA ASP A 231 16.62 1.83 6.18
C ASP A 231 15.94 2.32 7.47
N GLY A 232 15.82 3.62 7.64
CA GLY A 232 15.09 4.23 8.73
C GLY A 232 13.59 3.85 8.76
N LEU A 233 12.96 3.69 7.58
CA LEU A 233 11.58 3.20 7.48
C LEU A 233 11.46 1.75 7.96
N VAL A 234 12.38 0.89 7.51
CA VAL A 234 12.40 -0.52 7.95
C VAL A 234 12.62 -0.61 9.45
N HIS A 235 13.55 0.16 9.98
CA HIS A 235 13.83 0.19 11.42
C HIS A 235 12.62 0.69 12.22
N ALA A 236 12.02 1.82 11.84
CA ALA A 236 10.82 2.35 12.48
C ALA A 236 9.65 1.33 12.45
N LEU A 237 9.46 0.62 11.33
CA LEU A 237 8.46 -0.43 11.25
C LEU A 237 8.74 -1.58 12.22
N GLN A 238 9.99 -2.03 12.33
CA GLN A 238 10.38 -3.09 13.27
C GLN A 238 10.11 -2.67 14.73
N GLU A 239 10.44 -1.43 15.10
CA GLU A 239 10.13 -0.88 16.42
C GLU A 239 8.62 -0.81 16.66
N LEU A 240 7.82 -0.40 15.67
CA LEU A 240 6.35 -0.41 15.79
C LEU A 240 5.76 -1.83 15.90
N GLN A 241 6.33 -2.79 15.19
CA GLN A 241 5.94 -4.21 15.32
C GLN A 241 6.33 -4.78 16.69
N ALA A 242 7.27 -4.13 17.37
CA ALA A 242 7.68 -4.44 18.71
C ALA A 242 6.75 -3.88 19.79
N LEU A 243 5.89 -2.91 19.47
CA LEU A 243 4.89 -2.39 20.41
C LEU A 243 3.98 -3.50 20.91
N ALA A 244 3.50 -3.35 22.16
CA ALA A 244 2.50 -4.25 22.70
C ALA A 244 1.31 -4.39 21.75
N TRP A 245 0.83 -5.60 21.56
CA TRP A 245 -0.21 -5.93 20.59
C TRP A 245 -1.47 -5.05 20.72
N MET A 246 -1.80 -4.60 21.94
CA MET A 246 -2.93 -3.70 22.21
C MET A 246 -2.66 -2.23 21.81
N GLN A 247 -1.40 -1.80 21.72
CA GLN A 247 -1.05 -0.43 21.34
C GLN A 247 -1.15 -0.20 19.83
N ARG A 248 -0.90 -1.23 19.03
CA ARG A 248 -0.95 -1.17 17.56
C ARG A 248 -2.33 -0.77 17.04
N PRO A 249 -3.48 -1.37 17.49
CA PRO A 249 -4.81 -0.92 17.10
C PRO A 249 -5.14 0.50 17.56
N VAL A 250 -4.61 0.94 18.70
CA VAL A 250 -4.78 2.32 19.17
C VAL A 250 -4.09 3.29 18.22
N LEU A 251 -2.85 3.01 17.84
CA LEU A 251 -2.10 3.81 16.86
C LEU A 251 -2.80 3.83 15.50
N ALA A 252 -3.25 2.67 15.01
CA ALA A 252 -3.98 2.57 13.74
C ALA A 252 -5.27 3.42 13.74
N ARG A 253 -6.02 3.39 14.85
CA ARG A 253 -7.22 4.20 15.03
C ARG A 253 -6.89 5.70 15.04
N ASP A 254 -5.79 6.09 15.66
CA ASP A 254 -5.36 7.50 15.70
C ASP A 254 -5.01 8.01 14.31
N TRP A 255 -4.29 7.24 13.51
CA TRP A 255 -4.00 7.57 12.11
C TRP A 255 -5.29 7.77 11.30
N VAL A 256 -6.24 6.83 11.42
CA VAL A 256 -7.52 6.86 10.70
C VAL A 256 -8.38 8.06 11.13
N THR A 257 -8.52 8.29 12.44
CA THR A 257 -9.32 9.40 12.97
C THR A 257 -8.74 10.75 12.55
N ALA A 258 -7.42 10.91 12.66
CA ALA A 258 -6.75 12.11 12.19
C ALA A 258 -6.87 12.30 10.67
N ALA A 259 -6.80 11.22 9.88
CA ALA A 259 -6.95 11.30 8.43
C ALA A 259 -8.34 11.79 8.02
N LEU A 260 -9.39 11.27 8.64
CA LEU A 260 -10.76 11.74 8.39
C LEU A 260 -10.97 13.21 8.76
N LYS A 261 -10.33 13.67 9.84
CA LYS A 261 -10.39 15.08 10.28
C LYS A 261 -9.77 16.03 9.25
N HIS A 262 -8.69 15.61 8.59
CA HIS A 262 -7.94 16.44 7.63
C HIS A 262 -8.31 16.16 6.17
N SER A 263 -9.12 15.13 5.91
CA SER A 263 -9.57 14.79 4.57
C SER A 263 -10.75 15.64 4.13
N PRO A 264 -10.82 16.06 2.85
CA PRO A 264 -11.98 16.74 2.30
C PRO A 264 -13.26 15.93 2.52
N ARG A 265 -14.31 16.57 3.05
CA ARG A 265 -15.61 15.94 3.31
C ARG A 265 -15.56 14.72 4.25
N GLY A 266 -14.48 14.54 5.04
CA GLY A 266 -14.33 13.39 5.95
C GLY A 266 -14.30 12.04 5.22
N ARG A 267 -13.74 11.98 4.02
CA ARG A 267 -13.61 10.75 3.22
C ARG A 267 -12.16 10.49 2.86
N PHE A 268 -11.78 9.21 2.81
CA PHE A 268 -10.47 8.83 2.29
C PHE A 268 -10.42 8.95 0.77
N THR A 269 -9.26 9.34 0.25
CA THR A 269 -8.87 9.01 -1.13
C THR A 269 -8.41 7.54 -1.16
N ASP A 270 -8.43 6.92 -2.34
CA ASP A 270 -7.97 5.53 -2.48
C ASP A 270 -6.52 5.39 -2.01
N ALA A 271 -5.63 6.34 -2.37
CA ALA A 271 -4.23 6.31 -1.96
C ALA A 271 -4.05 6.40 -0.43
N SER A 272 -4.82 7.26 0.25
CA SER A 272 -4.79 7.36 1.71
C SER A 272 -5.33 6.11 2.39
N ALA A 273 -6.44 5.56 1.89
CA ALA A 273 -7.03 4.34 2.39
C ALA A 273 -6.07 3.15 2.22
N ASP A 274 -5.43 3.03 1.07
CA ASP A 274 -4.45 2.00 0.77
C ASP A 274 -3.24 2.08 1.70
N ALA A 275 -2.67 3.28 1.90
CA ALA A 275 -1.52 3.48 2.79
C ALA A 275 -1.86 3.09 4.24
N LEU A 276 -3.03 3.49 4.73
CA LEU A 276 -3.50 3.14 6.08
C LEU A 276 -3.79 1.65 6.22
N ARG A 277 -4.45 1.01 5.23
CA ARG A 277 -4.70 -0.43 5.23
C ARG A 277 -3.41 -1.24 5.23
N LEU A 278 -2.45 -0.89 4.37
CA LEU A 278 -1.14 -1.53 4.34
C LEU A 278 -0.41 -1.39 5.67
N SER A 279 -0.49 -0.23 6.31
CA SER A 279 0.11 0.00 7.63
C SER A 279 -0.53 -0.86 8.72
N CYS A 280 -1.87 -0.99 8.72
CA CYS A 280 -2.57 -1.91 9.63
C CYS A 280 -2.10 -3.35 9.40
N ALA A 281 -2.00 -3.79 8.14
CA ALA A 281 -1.55 -5.14 7.80
C ALA A 281 -0.09 -5.40 8.20
N LEU A 282 0.80 -4.40 8.05
CA LEU A 282 2.20 -4.47 8.48
C LEU A 282 2.36 -4.55 10.00
N LEU A 283 1.43 -3.94 10.75
CA LEU A 283 1.42 -3.98 12.22
C LEU A 283 0.64 -5.18 12.79
N ASP A 284 0.11 -6.06 11.95
CA ASP A 284 -0.83 -7.11 12.36
C ASP A 284 -1.97 -6.56 13.23
N SER A 285 -2.45 -5.37 12.89
CA SER A 285 -3.53 -4.67 13.56
C SER A 285 -4.85 -4.84 12.80
N PRO A 286 -5.98 -5.03 13.48
CA PRO A 286 -7.29 -5.00 12.82
C PRO A 286 -7.54 -3.63 12.19
N LEU A 287 -8.33 -3.62 11.11
CA LEU A 287 -8.74 -2.38 10.48
C LEU A 287 -9.68 -1.59 11.39
N PRO A 288 -9.46 -0.29 11.61
CA PRO A 288 -10.46 0.56 12.22
C PRO A 288 -11.76 0.56 11.43
N PRO A 289 -12.96 0.59 12.09
CA PRO A 289 -14.25 0.45 11.41
C PRO A 289 -14.52 1.46 10.30
N GLU A 290 -13.99 2.68 10.44
CA GLU A 290 -14.12 3.74 9.43
C GLU A 290 -13.35 3.40 8.15
N LEU A 291 -12.18 2.82 8.30
CA LEU A 291 -11.34 2.37 7.17
C LEU A 291 -11.90 1.08 6.57
N GLU A 292 -12.37 0.16 7.39
CA GLU A 292 -12.99 -1.09 6.93
C GLU A 292 -14.18 -0.81 6.02
N ARG A 293 -15.05 0.15 6.38
CA ARG A 293 -16.20 0.56 5.55
C ARG A 293 -15.82 1.02 4.15
N HIS A 294 -14.64 1.65 3.98
CA HIS A 294 -14.14 2.04 2.65
C HIS A 294 -13.95 0.83 1.72
N PHE A 295 -13.56 -0.31 2.28
CA PHE A 295 -13.29 -1.54 1.54
C PHE A 295 -14.41 -2.58 1.54
N GLN A 296 -15.47 -2.41 2.36
CA GLN A 296 -16.52 -3.42 2.56
C GLN A 296 -17.21 -3.86 1.27
N ALA A 297 -17.50 -2.90 0.37
CA ALA A 297 -18.17 -3.21 -0.88
C ALA A 297 -17.28 -4.03 -1.86
N ALA A 298 -15.98 -4.08 -1.60
CA ALA A 298 -14.95 -4.64 -2.47
C ALA A 298 -14.22 -5.86 -1.86
N THR A 299 -14.55 -6.22 -0.60
CA THR A 299 -13.88 -7.34 0.07
C THR A 299 -14.39 -8.66 -0.51
N PRO A 300 -13.48 -9.52 -1.07
CA PRO A 300 -13.88 -10.81 -1.59
C PRO A 300 -14.45 -11.68 -0.47
N ALA A 301 -15.59 -12.33 -0.73
CA ALA A 301 -16.07 -13.40 0.13
C ALA A 301 -15.06 -14.56 0.04
N LEU A 302 -14.37 -14.85 1.13
CA LEU A 302 -13.51 -16.02 1.18
C LEU A 302 -14.42 -17.27 1.09
N PRO A 303 -14.14 -18.23 0.20
CA PRO A 303 -14.81 -19.51 0.28
C PRO A 303 -14.49 -20.15 1.61
N ALA A 304 -15.54 -20.64 2.26
CA ALA A 304 -15.49 -21.31 3.57
C ALA A 304 -14.62 -22.58 3.51
#